data_6b84a054b9cf444dc61e8149f3d0128d
#
_entry.id   6b84a054b9cf444dc61e8149f3d0128d
#
_cell.length_a   1.000
_cell.length_b   1.000
_cell.length_c   1.000
_cell.angle_alpha   90.00
_cell.angle_beta   90.00
_cell.angle_gamma   90.00
#
_symmetry.space_group_name_H-M   'P 1'
#
loop_
_entity.id
_entity.type
_entity.pdbx_description
1 polymer ?
#
loop_
_entity_poly.entity_id
_entity_poly.type
_entity_poly.pdbx_seq_one_letter_code
_entity_poly.pdbx_strand_id
1 'polypeptide(L)'
;MFSVVNISYSREHCIKVFNREGHFQYKFGKHGKGDGEFNCPRFLSVTQSKHLLVCDEDNHGIQVFELDGRFVGKFGTNGRKLGEFTYPLSVAVLSNDKIVVCDKNNHRIQIFQ
;
A
#
# COMPACT_ATOMS: atom_id res chain seq x y z
N MET A 1 14.67 -13.08 8.84
CA MET A 1 13.50 -13.73 8.61
C MET A 1 12.34 -12.79 8.48
N PHE A 2 11.21 -13.28 8.08
CA PHE A 2 10.21 -12.45 7.57
C PHE A 2 9.47 -11.68 8.61
N SER A 3 9.17 -10.47 8.35
CA SER A 3 8.50 -9.60 9.30
C SER A 3 7.01 -9.54 9.03
N VAL A 4 6.25 -9.36 10.09
CA VAL A 4 4.86 -9.04 9.98
C VAL A 4 4.73 -7.53 9.92
N VAL A 5 3.84 -7.05 9.08
CA VAL A 5 3.66 -5.63 8.89
C VAL A 5 2.27 -5.24 9.38
N ASN A 6 2.21 -4.14 10.10
CA ASN A 6 0.96 -3.63 10.60
C ASN A 6 0.75 -2.20 10.14
N ILE A 7 -0.50 -1.85 9.85
CA ILE A 7 -0.85 -0.51 9.42
C ILE A 7 -1.40 0.28 10.58
N SER A 8 -0.88 1.49 10.76
CA SER A 8 -1.49 2.45 11.66
C SER A 8 -2.19 3.48 10.80
N TYR A 9 -3.49 3.33 10.65
CA TYR A 9 -4.21 4.11 9.64
C TYR A 9 -4.99 5.28 10.16
N SER A 10 -5.18 5.46 11.41
CA SER A 10 -6.05 6.54 11.84
C SER A 10 -5.34 7.87 11.85
N ARG A 11 -4.26 8.02 12.59
CA ARG A 11 -3.62 9.32 12.74
C ARG A 11 -2.13 9.32 12.59
N GLU A 12 -1.52 8.15 12.50
CA GLU A 12 -0.07 8.09 12.44
C GLU A 12 0.47 8.11 11.02
N HIS A 13 -0.34 7.69 10.05
CA HIS A 13 0.03 7.73 8.64
C HIS A 13 1.39 7.10 8.38
N CYS A 14 1.59 5.93 8.96
CA CYS A 14 2.86 5.22 8.81
C CYS A 14 2.64 3.72 8.81
N ILE A 15 3.68 2.99 8.42
CA ILE A 15 3.69 1.54 8.43
C ILE A 15 4.62 1.10 9.56
N LYS A 16 4.14 0.23 10.41
CA LYS A 16 4.93 -0.34 11.51
C LYS A 16 5.26 -1.78 11.17
N VAL A 17 6.51 -2.13 11.37
CA VAL A 17 7.01 -3.46 11.03
C VAL A 17 7.36 -4.21 12.32
N PHE A 18 6.85 -5.44 12.43
CA PHE A 18 7.04 -6.30 13.58
C PHE A 18 7.67 -7.61 13.13
N ASN A 19 8.42 -8.28 14.00
CA ASN A 19 8.95 -9.59 13.68
C ASN A 19 7.88 -10.66 13.95
N ARG A 20 8.26 -11.92 13.73
CA ARG A 20 7.31 -13.04 13.85
C ARG A 20 6.78 -13.21 15.27
N GLU A 21 7.53 -12.78 16.28
CA GLU A 21 7.09 -12.85 17.66
C GLU A 21 6.25 -11.65 18.07
N GLY A 22 6.01 -10.72 17.16
CA GLY A 22 5.20 -9.55 17.45
C GLY A 22 5.96 -8.39 18.05
N HIS A 23 7.28 -8.42 18.02
CA HIS A 23 8.08 -7.33 18.57
C HIS A 23 8.31 -6.26 17.53
N PHE A 24 8.13 -5.01 17.94
CA PHE A 24 8.32 -3.86 17.04
C PHE A 24 9.77 -3.79 16.57
N GLN A 25 9.97 -3.56 15.27
CA GLN A 25 11.28 -3.45 14.68
C GLN A 25 11.56 -2.00 14.24
N TYR A 26 10.72 -1.46 13.39
CA TYR A 26 10.88 -0.10 12.90
C TYR A 26 9.58 0.36 12.26
N LYS A 27 9.52 1.65 11.95
CA LYS A 27 8.40 2.20 11.21
C LYS A 27 8.91 3.13 10.12
N PHE A 28 8.09 3.35 9.10
CA PHE A 28 8.42 4.29 8.03
C PHE A 28 7.15 4.98 7.55
N GLY A 29 7.34 6.14 6.93
CA GLY A 29 6.25 6.95 6.41
C GLY A 29 5.83 8.03 7.39
N LYS A 30 5.27 9.09 6.82
CA LYS A 30 4.69 10.19 7.57
C LYS A 30 3.55 10.77 6.76
N HIS A 31 2.78 11.65 7.36
CA HIS A 31 1.64 12.27 6.69
C HIS A 31 2.10 13.14 5.53
N GLY A 32 1.52 12.96 4.36
CA GLY A 32 1.84 13.78 3.21
C GLY A 32 1.40 13.14 1.91
N LYS A 33 1.78 13.74 0.79
CA LYS A 33 1.46 13.28 -0.55
C LYS A 33 2.68 12.85 -1.34
N GLY A 34 3.86 13.00 -0.80
CA GLY A 34 5.09 12.66 -1.49
C GLY A 34 5.40 11.18 -1.48
N ASP A 35 6.51 10.85 -2.10
CA ASP A 35 6.99 9.47 -2.14
C ASP A 35 7.34 9.01 -0.72
N GLY A 36 6.76 7.88 -0.32
CA GLY A 36 6.97 7.39 1.04
C GLY A 36 6.18 8.11 2.10
N GLU A 37 5.30 9.04 1.71
CA GLU A 37 4.39 9.71 2.63
C GLU A 37 2.98 9.16 2.40
N PHE A 38 2.16 9.18 3.44
CA PHE A 38 0.84 8.57 3.40
C PHE A 38 -0.24 9.51 3.89
N ASN A 39 -1.45 9.24 3.42
CA ASN A 39 -2.64 9.83 3.99
C ASN A 39 -3.66 8.70 4.14
N CYS A 40 -3.77 8.17 5.35
CA CYS A 40 -4.61 7.01 5.66
C CYS A 40 -4.19 5.75 4.88
N PRO A 41 -2.98 5.23 5.11
CA PRO A 41 -2.61 3.94 4.53
C PRO A 41 -3.48 2.88 5.19
N ARG A 42 -4.37 2.28 4.42
CA ARG A 42 -5.40 1.45 5.00
C ARG A 42 -5.19 -0.04 4.81
N PHE A 43 -4.48 -0.43 3.78
CA PHE A 43 -4.36 -1.84 3.45
C PHE A 43 -2.99 -2.10 2.83
N LEU A 44 -2.43 -3.27 3.10
CA LEU A 44 -1.19 -3.65 2.45
C LEU A 44 -1.18 -5.11 2.08
N SER A 45 -0.29 -5.44 1.15
CA SER A 45 -0.11 -6.80 0.67
C SER A 45 1.34 -6.96 0.25
N VAL A 46 1.82 -8.21 0.19
CA VAL A 46 3.21 -8.50 -0.18
C VAL A 46 3.18 -9.34 -1.44
N THR A 47 4.00 -8.97 -2.43
CA THR A 47 4.10 -9.71 -3.68
C THR A 47 5.02 -10.91 -3.51
N GLN A 48 4.96 -11.85 -4.45
CA GLN A 48 5.88 -12.98 -4.44
C GLN A 48 7.32 -12.53 -4.65
N SER A 49 7.52 -11.42 -5.33
CA SER A 49 8.86 -10.86 -5.53
C SER A 49 9.33 -10.05 -4.33
N LYS A 50 8.61 -10.12 -3.19
CA LYS A 50 9.01 -9.52 -1.92
C LYS A 50 8.95 -8.00 -1.92
N HIS A 51 7.95 -7.45 -2.55
CA HIS A 51 7.64 -6.04 -2.45
C HIS A 51 6.39 -5.84 -1.62
N LEU A 52 6.36 -4.73 -0.89
CA LEU A 52 5.20 -4.35 -0.09
C LEU A 52 4.37 -3.35 -0.88
N LEU A 53 3.10 -3.65 -1.03
CA LEU A 53 2.14 -2.74 -1.67
C LEU A 53 1.31 -2.09 -0.58
N VAL A 54 1.21 -0.78 -0.60
CA VAL A 54 0.45 -0.03 0.38
C VAL A 54 -0.66 0.73 -0.34
N CYS A 55 -1.90 0.46 0.07
CA CYS A 55 -3.05 1.17 -0.44
C CYS A 55 -3.20 2.45 0.36
N ASP A 56 -2.85 3.58 -0.24
CA ASP A 56 -2.82 4.88 0.41
C ASP A 56 -4.13 5.60 0.08
N GLU A 57 -5.15 5.30 0.84
CA GLU A 57 -6.53 5.58 0.48
C GLU A 57 -6.79 7.05 0.13
N ASP A 58 -6.42 7.94 1.01
CA ASP A 58 -6.76 9.36 0.81
C ASP A 58 -5.81 10.07 -0.16
N ASN A 59 -4.75 9.40 -0.60
CA ASN A 59 -3.91 9.88 -1.69
C ASN A 59 -4.26 9.22 -3.02
N HIS A 60 -5.28 8.36 -3.03
CA HIS A 60 -5.83 7.76 -4.24
C HIS A 60 -4.80 6.98 -5.04
N GLY A 61 -3.92 6.24 -4.37
CA GLY A 61 -2.89 5.51 -5.07
C GLY A 61 -2.33 4.34 -4.30
N ILE A 62 -1.46 3.61 -4.97
CA ILE A 62 -0.76 2.47 -4.42
C ILE A 62 0.72 2.80 -4.40
N GLN A 63 1.37 2.62 -3.27
CA GLN A 63 2.81 2.80 -3.18
C GLN A 63 3.48 1.44 -3.00
N VAL A 64 4.68 1.32 -3.56
CA VAL A 64 5.44 0.07 -3.56
C VAL A 64 6.75 0.30 -2.82
N PHE A 65 7.07 -0.62 -1.91
CA PHE A 65 8.27 -0.53 -1.08
C PHE A 65 9.03 -1.84 -1.06
N GLU A 66 10.33 -1.76 -0.83
CA GLU A 66 11.08 -2.93 -0.38
C GLU A 66 10.62 -3.30 1.03
N LEU A 67 10.87 -4.53 1.44
CA LEU A 67 10.44 -4.95 2.77
C LEU A 67 11.16 -4.23 3.90
N ASP A 68 12.26 -3.56 3.60
CA ASP A 68 12.97 -2.76 4.61
C ASP A 68 12.48 -1.32 4.66
N GLY A 69 11.43 -0.98 3.90
CA GLY A 69 10.82 0.35 3.94
C GLY A 69 11.30 1.32 2.88
N ARG A 70 12.24 0.92 2.01
CA ARG A 70 12.69 1.81 0.95
C ARG A 70 11.64 1.94 -0.13
N PHE A 71 11.37 3.16 -0.54
CA PHE A 71 10.40 3.44 -1.59
C PHE A 71 10.90 2.93 -2.95
N VAL A 72 10.03 2.24 -3.69
CA VAL A 72 10.34 1.73 -5.02
C VAL A 72 9.60 2.53 -6.09
N GLY A 73 8.32 2.76 -5.91
CA GLY A 73 7.52 3.46 -6.90
C GLY A 73 6.08 3.57 -6.44
N LYS A 74 5.26 4.18 -7.28
CA LYS A 74 3.83 4.28 -6.99
C LYS A 74 3.05 4.35 -8.28
N PHE A 75 1.77 4.03 -8.21
CA PHE A 75 0.87 4.18 -9.34
C PHE A 75 -0.52 4.54 -8.86
N GLY A 76 -1.29 5.15 -9.76
CA GLY A 76 -2.63 5.60 -9.45
C GLY A 76 -2.66 7.06 -9.02
N THR A 77 -3.61 7.79 -9.58
CA THR A 77 -3.91 9.17 -9.21
C THR A 77 -5.41 9.30 -9.12
N ASN A 78 -5.88 10.39 -8.51
CA ASN A 78 -7.30 10.58 -8.32
C ASN A 78 -8.01 10.73 -9.66
N GLY A 79 -9.04 9.92 -9.89
CA GLY A 79 -9.84 10.04 -11.10
C GLY A 79 -10.62 8.77 -11.40
N ARG A 80 -11.22 8.74 -12.58
CA ARG A 80 -12.07 7.63 -13.01
C ARG A 80 -11.58 6.93 -14.29
N LYS A 81 -10.48 7.39 -14.86
CA LYS A 81 -9.90 6.76 -16.04
C LYS A 81 -9.18 5.48 -15.65
N LEU A 82 -8.82 4.68 -16.64
CA LEU A 82 -8.02 3.49 -16.38
C LEU A 82 -6.70 3.91 -15.73
N GLY A 83 -6.33 3.21 -14.68
CA GLY A 83 -5.13 3.53 -13.92
C GLY A 83 -5.29 4.63 -12.91
N GLU A 84 -6.48 5.23 -12.82
CA GLU A 84 -6.80 6.21 -11.79
C GLU A 84 -7.72 5.58 -10.75
N PHE A 85 -7.69 6.08 -9.53
CA PHE A 85 -8.52 5.57 -8.44
C PHE A 85 -9.22 6.71 -7.73
N THR A 86 -10.30 6.38 -7.03
CA THR A 86 -10.95 7.31 -6.12
C THR A 86 -11.20 6.55 -4.81
N TYR A 87 -10.39 6.84 -3.80
CA TYR A 87 -10.40 6.18 -2.50
C TYR A 87 -10.30 4.66 -2.64
N PRO A 88 -9.18 4.15 -3.19
CA PRO A 88 -9.01 2.69 -3.30
C PRO A 88 -9.01 2.06 -1.92
N LEU A 89 -9.72 0.94 -1.79
CA LEU A 89 -9.94 0.32 -0.49
C LEU A 89 -8.89 -0.72 -0.15
N SER A 90 -8.52 -1.55 -1.12
CA SER A 90 -7.64 -2.67 -0.86
C SER A 90 -6.90 -3.08 -2.12
N VAL A 91 -5.84 -3.84 -1.93
CA VAL A 91 -5.03 -4.38 -3.00
C VAL A 91 -4.77 -5.85 -2.70
N ALA A 92 -4.88 -6.70 -3.73
CA ALA A 92 -4.57 -8.11 -3.61
C ALA A 92 -3.54 -8.49 -4.65
N VAL A 93 -2.79 -9.56 -4.37
CA VAL A 93 -1.73 -10.02 -5.26
C VAL A 93 -2.08 -11.44 -5.69
N LEU A 94 -2.12 -11.67 -7.00
CA LEU A 94 -2.34 -13.00 -7.54
C LEU A 94 -1.02 -13.76 -7.63
N SER A 95 -1.12 -15.06 -7.89
CA SER A 95 0.05 -15.93 -7.86
C SER A 95 1.13 -15.59 -8.88
N ASN A 96 0.79 -14.82 -9.92
CA ASN A 96 1.74 -14.38 -10.93
C ASN A 96 2.14 -12.92 -10.75
N ASP A 97 1.96 -12.41 -9.55
CA ASP A 97 2.23 -11.01 -9.18
C ASP A 97 1.39 -9.98 -9.95
N LYS A 98 0.29 -10.40 -10.56
CA LYS A 98 -0.71 -9.44 -11.00
C LYS A 98 -1.34 -8.78 -9.79
N ILE A 99 -1.62 -7.51 -9.90
CA ILE A 99 -2.15 -6.73 -8.79
C ILE A 99 -3.61 -6.39 -9.06
N VAL A 100 -4.45 -6.64 -8.07
CA VAL A 100 -5.88 -6.36 -8.15
C VAL A 100 -6.19 -5.25 -7.16
N VAL A 101 -6.74 -4.14 -7.64
CA VAL A 101 -7.07 -3.00 -6.79
C VAL A 101 -8.58 -2.82 -6.75
N CYS A 102 -9.12 -2.74 -5.54
CA CYS A 102 -10.53 -2.43 -5.34
C CYS A 102 -10.69 -0.92 -5.30
N ASP A 103 -11.20 -0.36 -6.38
CA ASP A 103 -11.37 1.08 -6.58
C ASP A 103 -12.76 1.47 -6.09
N LYS A 104 -12.88 1.64 -4.79
CA LYS A 104 -14.15 1.64 -4.08
C LYS A 104 -15.14 2.67 -4.62
N ASN A 105 -14.74 3.92 -4.72
CA ASN A 105 -15.67 4.97 -5.09
C ASN A 105 -15.96 5.03 -6.58
N ASN A 106 -15.23 4.26 -7.38
CA ASN A 106 -15.54 4.09 -8.79
C ASN A 106 -16.29 2.78 -9.06
N HIS A 107 -16.62 2.03 -8.00
CA HIS A 107 -17.43 0.81 -8.08
C HIS A 107 -16.85 -0.22 -9.04
N ARG A 108 -15.53 -0.44 -8.97
CA ARG A 108 -14.87 -1.33 -9.91
C ARG A 108 -13.62 -1.95 -9.32
N ILE A 109 -13.14 -2.96 -10.01
CA ILE A 109 -11.85 -3.60 -9.73
C ILE A 109 -10.97 -3.38 -10.94
N GLN A 110 -9.72 -3.01 -10.71
CA GLN A 110 -8.73 -2.89 -11.77
C GLN A 110 -7.61 -3.89 -11.54
N ILE A 111 -7.12 -4.49 -12.63
CA ILE A 111 -6.06 -5.48 -12.59
C ILE A 111 -4.85 -4.95 -13.33
N PHE A 112 -3.68 -5.05 -12.70
CA PHE A 112 -2.42 -4.53 -13.25
C PHE A 112 -1.39 -5.65 -13.36
N GLN A 113 -0.51 -5.53 -14.34
CA GLN A 113 0.59 -6.49 -14.50
C GLN A 113 1.74 -6.21 -13.57
#